data_e3fae9dfb3117976b1d1dbe32548f3cc
#
_entry.id   e3fae9dfb3117976b1d1dbe32548f3cc
#
_cell.length_a   1.000
_cell.length_b   1.000
_cell.length_c   1.000
_cell.angle_alpha   90.00
_cell.angle_beta   90.00
_cell.angle_gamma   90.00
#
_symmetry.space_group_name_H-M   'P 1'
#
loop_
_entity.id
_entity.type
_entity.pdbx_description
1 polymer ?
#
loop_
_entity_poly.entity_id
_entity_poly.type
_entity_poly.pdbx_seq_one_letter_code
_entity_poly.pdbx_strand_id
1 'polypeptide(L)'
;MIQTLEWTDQGVRFIDQTKLPMEETYVTCKTHEQVAEVIRTMVVRGAPAIGVAAAMGIALAVKNSKAETVGDLKRDFDQACDVIGKTRPTAVNLFWAIRRMQEKLERIRIRPLAQIKQTLIEEAQRMHAEDIAANQAMGRHGATLMPSSGGVLTHCNAGALATAGYGTALGVIRAAVEAGKKIHVYADETRPFLQGSRLTAWELMKDGIPTTVISDSMAGVMMQQGKIGAIVVGADRIAANGDVANKIGTYTVAVLAQEHGIPFYVAAPISTVDLATPDGSKIPIEQRNAREVTHIAGKQMVPDGVQVENPAFDVTPAKYVAAIITEKGIARAPYSESLKQLSEASYKSV
;
A
#
# COMPACT_ATOMS: atom_id res chain seq x y z
N MET A 1 -5.16 16.21 -6.43
CA MET A 1 -4.89 14.82 -5.99
C MET A 1 -3.40 14.55 -6.14
N ILE A 2 -2.75 13.97 -5.14
CA ILE A 2 -1.33 13.59 -5.18
C ILE A 2 -1.16 12.43 -6.17
N GLN A 3 -0.27 12.55 -7.13
CA GLN A 3 0.09 11.50 -8.07
C GLN A 3 1.40 10.85 -7.62
N THR A 4 1.34 9.61 -7.20
CA THR A 4 2.49 8.85 -6.71
C THR A 4 3.38 8.38 -7.86
N LEU A 5 2.77 7.95 -8.93
CA LEU A 5 3.42 7.54 -10.17
C LEU A 5 2.50 7.78 -11.36
N GLU A 6 3.11 7.96 -12.53
CA GLU A 6 2.37 8.11 -13.79
C GLU A 6 3.20 7.64 -14.98
N TRP A 7 2.52 7.17 -16.01
CA TRP A 7 3.12 6.88 -17.30
C TRP A 7 3.21 8.17 -18.13
N THR A 8 4.40 8.50 -18.61
CA THR A 8 4.66 9.66 -19.48
C THR A 8 5.32 9.23 -20.79
N ASP A 9 5.42 10.13 -21.76
CA ASP A 9 6.15 9.85 -23.01
C ASP A 9 7.63 9.56 -22.76
N GLN A 10 8.21 10.15 -21.70
CA GLN A 10 9.62 10.00 -21.32
C GLN A 10 9.91 8.76 -20.48
N GLY A 11 8.88 8.09 -19.94
CA GLY A 11 9.00 6.95 -19.04
C GLY A 11 7.98 6.97 -17.92
N VAL A 12 8.27 6.30 -16.82
CA VAL A 12 7.43 6.32 -15.61
C VAL A 12 7.99 7.32 -14.62
N ARG A 13 7.18 8.30 -14.25
CA ARG A 13 7.52 9.34 -13.27
C ARG A 13 7.02 8.95 -11.90
N PHE A 14 7.85 9.10 -10.88
CA PHE A 14 7.57 8.82 -9.47
C PHE A 14 7.84 10.05 -8.61
N ILE A 15 7.00 10.32 -7.61
CA ILE A 15 7.37 11.24 -6.54
C ILE A 15 8.42 10.58 -5.65
N ASP A 16 9.50 11.28 -5.36
CA ASP A 16 10.57 10.77 -4.49
C ASP A 16 10.15 10.88 -3.01
N GLN A 17 9.57 9.80 -2.48
CA GLN A 17 9.11 9.77 -1.09
C GLN A 17 10.24 9.77 -0.05
N THR A 18 11.49 9.53 -0.47
CA THR A 18 12.64 9.56 0.44
C THR A 18 12.98 10.98 0.86
N LYS A 19 12.62 11.97 0.04
CA LYS A 19 12.86 13.39 0.27
C LYS A 19 11.72 14.12 0.98
N LEU A 20 10.52 13.54 0.97
CA LEU A 20 9.37 14.10 1.68
C LEU A 20 9.60 14.05 3.21
N PRO A 21 9.10 15.03 3.97
CA PRO A 21 8.28 16.19 3.57
C PRO A 21 9.07 17.41 3.11
N MET A 22 10.41 17.37 3.21
CA MET A 22 11.24 18.57 3.04
C MET A 22 11.32 19.04 1.58
N GLU A 23 11.35 18.09 0.64
CA GLU A 23 11.45 18.37 -0.79
C GLU A 23 10.43 17.52 -1.56
N GLU A 24 9.62 18.16 -2.39
CA GLU A 24 8.74 17.50 -3.35
C GLU A 24 9.45 17.42 -4.71
N THR A 25 10.08 16.30 -4.99
CA THR A 25 10.82 16.06 -6.23
C THR A 25 10.34 14.79 -6.92
N TYR A 26 10.64 14.66 -8.20
CA TYR A 26 10.20 13.56 -9.03
C TYR A 26 11.38 12.91 -9.73
N VAL A 27 11.31 11.59 -9.91
CA VAL A 27 12.27 10.77 -10.66
C VAL A 27 11.56 10.16 -11.86
N THR A 28 12.12 10.30 -13.06
CA THR A 28 11.59 9.65 -14.27
C THR A 28 12.47 8.46 -14.64
N CYS A 29 11.88 7.27 -14.57
CA CYS A 29 12.51 6.01 -14.93
C CYS A 29 12.24 5.70 -16.41
N LYS A 30 13.32 5.45 -17.17
CA LYS A 30 13.26 5.13 -18.60
C LYS A 30 13.40 3.63 -18.86
N THR A 31 13.86 2.85 -17.89
CA THR A 31 14.06 1.40 -17.99
C THR A 31 13.47 0.67 -16.78
N HIS A 32 13.24 -0.63 -16.94
CA HIS A 32 12.72 -1.46 -15.85
C HIS A 32 13.72 -1.63 -14.70
N GLU A 33 15.03 -1.57 -14.96
CA GLU A 33 16.06 -1.59 -13.92
C GLU A 33 15.97 -0.35 -13.03
N GLN A 34 15.72 0.83 -13.63
CA GLN A 34 15.50 2.06 -12.88
C GLN A 34 14.22 1.97 -12.03
N VAL A 35 13.14 1.37 -12.56
CA VAL A 35 11.93 1.09 -11.77
C VAL A 35 12.23 0.11 -10.64
N ALA A 36 13.00 -0.94 -10.88
CA ALA A 36 13.41 -1.87 -9.83
C ALA A 36 14.21 -1.14 -8.73
N GLU A 37 15.08 -0.20 -9.09
CA GLU A 37 15.88 0.57 -8.14
C GLU A 37 15.00 1.50 -7.29
N VAL A 38 14.04 2.22 -7.86
CA VAL A 38 13.15 3.11 -7.09
C VAL A 38 12.24 2.32 -6.13
N ILE A 39 11.88 1.05 -6.47
CA ILE A 39 11.17 0.16 -5.54
C ILE A 39 12.11 -0.28 -4.40
N ARG A 40 13.33 -0.69 -4.71
CA ARG A 40 14.32 -1.17 -3.73
C ARG A 40 14.73 -0.07 -2.75
N THR A 41 14.94 1.14 -3.23
CA THR A 41 15.38 2.30 -2.44
C THR A 41 14.23 3.05 -1.78
N MET A 42 12.98 2.57 -1.95
CA MET A 42 11.77 3.16 -1.37
C MET A 42 11.48 4.59 -1.84
N VAL A 43 11.95 4.98 -3.02
CA VAL A 43 11.45 6.17 -3.74
C VAL A 43 9.94 6.00 -3.96
N VAL A 44 9.50 4.78 -4.29
CA VAL A 44 8.11 4.34 -4.24
C VAL A 44 7.95 3.19 -3.23
N ARG A 45 6.90 3.21 -2.41
CA ARG A 45 6.58 2.22 -1.37
C ARG A 45 5.06 2.11 -1.18
N GLY A 46 4.62 1.09 -0.42
CA GLY A 46 3.21 0.75 -0.21
C GLY A 46 2.76 -0.35 -1.16
N ALA A 47 1.98 -1.30 -0.64
CA ALA A 47 1.66 -2.53 -1.37
C ALA A 47 1.01 -2.27 -2.74
N PRO A 48 -0.07 -1.45 -2.88
CA PRO A 48 -0.66 -1.18 -4.19
C PRO A 48 0.26 -0.39 -5.12
N ALA A 49 0.96 0.66 -4.63
CA ALA A 49 1.87 1.46 -5.46
C ALA A 49 3.01 0.62 -6.06
N ILE A 50 3.57 -0.33 -5.27
CA ILE A 50 4.60 -1.25 -5.74
C ILE A 50 4.06 -2.17 -6.85
N GLY A 51 2.81 -2.63 -6.73
CA GLY A 51 2.17 -3.45 -7.76
C GLY A 51 2.02 -2.69 -9.10
N VAL A 52 1.50 -1.45 -9.05
CA VAL A 52 1.37 -0.61 -10.24
C VAL A 52 2.74 -0.25 -10.83
N ALA A 53 3.72 0.08 -9.97
CA ALA A 53 5.09 0.35 -10.39
C ALA A 53 5.72 -0.86 -11.11
N ALA A 54 5.50 -2.07 -10.60
CA ALA A 54 5.96 -3.31 -11.22
C ALA A 54 5.37 -3.50 -12.63
N ALA A 55 4.05 -3.33 -12.77
CA ALA A 55 3.39 -3.42 -14.08
C ALA A 55 3.93 -2.39 -15.07
N MET A 56 4.12 -1.13 -14.64
CA MET A 56 4.69 -0.08 -15.48
C MET A 56 6.16 -0.33 -15.83
N GLY A 57 6.95 -0.90 -14.90
CA GLY A 57 8.33 -1.29 -15.17
C GLY A 57 8.43 -2.40 -16.24
N ILE A 58 7.57 -3.43 -16.15
CA ILE A 58 7.46 -4.47 -17.15
C ILE A 58 7.04 -3.88 -18.51
N ALA A 59 6.07 -2.97 -18.51
CA ALA A 59 5.64 -2.28 -19.74
C ALA A 59 6.76 -1.42 -20.37
N LEU A 60 7.64 -0.80 -19.55
CA LEU A 60 8.84 -0.11 -20.05
C LEU A 60 9.83 -1.07 -20.74
N ALA A 61 10.06 -2.24 -20.16
CA ALA A 61 10.90 -3.26 -20.81
C ALA A 61 10.33 -3.65 -22.18
N VAL A 62 9.03 -3.89 -22.24
CA VAL A 62 8.32 -4.21 -23.49
C VAL A 62 8.40 -3.07 -24.51
N LYS A 63 8.19 -1.81 -24.07
CA LYS A 63 8.31 -0.62 -24.93
C LYS A 63 9.70 -0.50 -25.54
N ASN A 64 10.74 -0.73 -24.73
CA ASN A 64 12.14 -0.55 -25.12
C ASN A 64 12.75 -1.77 -25.84
N SER A 65 12.08 -2.92 -25.79
CA SER A 65 12.57 -4.17 -26.40
C SER A 65 12.81 -3.99 -27.90
N LYS A 66 13.96 -4.48 -28.36
CA LYS A 66 14.34 -4.57 -29.79
C LYS A 66 13.93 -5.90 -30.44
N ALA A 67 13.13 -6.70 -29.74
CA ALA A 67 12.66 -7.98 -30.23
C ALA A 67 11.96 -7.84 -31.58
N GLU A 68 12.31 -8.77 -32.48
CA GLU A 68 11.69 -8.93 -33.81
C GLU A 68 10.68 -10.06 -33.82
N THR A 69 10.78 -10.98 -32.83
CA THR A 69 9.87 -12.13 -32.69
C THR A 69 9.16 -12.09 -31.33
N VAL A 70 8.02 -12.76 -31.23
CA VAL A 70 7.30 -12.92 -29.97
C VAL A 70 8.14 -13.70 -28.95
N GLY A 71 8.96 -14.65 -29.40
CA GLY A 71 9.85 -15.40 -28.50
C GLY A 71 10.94 -14.53 -27.87
N ASP A 72 11.50 -13.60 -28.65
CA ASP A 72 12.49 -12.64 -28.16
C ASP A 72 11.85 -11.66 -27.18
N LEU A 73 10.67 -11.15 -27.52
CA LEU A 73 9.92 -10.27 -26.62
C LEU A 73 9.61 -10.97 -25.29
N LYS A 74 9.24 -12.25 -25.33
CA LYS A 74 8.96 -13.00 -24.10
C LYS A 74 10.20 -13.12 -23.21
N ARG A 75 11.40 -13.31 -23.80
CA ARG A 75 12.66 -13.33 -23.01
C ARG A 75 12.91 -12.00 -22.29
N ASP A 76 12.77 -10.88 -23.02
CA ASP A 76 12.92 -9.53 -22.43
C ASP A 76 11.88 -9.28 -21.33
N PHE A 77 10.65 -9.70 -21.55
CA PHE A 77 9.55 -9.62 -20.59
C PHE A 77 9.83 -10.45 -19.33
N ASP A 78 10.23 -11.72 -19.48
CA ASP A 78 10.53 -12.61 -18.36
C ASP A 78 11.72 -12.08 -17.55
N GLN A 79 12.74 -11.54 -18.20
CA GLN A 79 13.88 -10.89 -17.55
C GLN A 79 13.43 -9.69 -16.71
N ALA A 80 12.55 -8.85 -17.25
CA ALA A 80 12.01 -7.70 -16.48
C ALA A 80 11.19 -8.16 -15.27
N CYS A 81 10.37 -9.20 -15.42
CA CYS A 81 9.63 -9.80 -14.31
C CYS A 81 10.57 -10.30 -13.20
N ASP A 82 11.67 -10.94 -13.57
CA ASP A 82 12.68 -11.45 -12.65
C ASP A 82 13.41 -10.33 -11.90
N VAL A 83 13.84 -9.29 -12.62
CA VAL A 83 14.53 -8.13 -12.02
C VAL A 83 13.63 -7.41 -11.01
N ILE A 84 12.39 -7.16 -11.40
CA ILE A 84 11.41 -6.48 -10.55
C ILE A 84 10.99 -7.38 -9.37
N GLY A 85 10.74 -8.67 -9.60
CA GLY A 85 10.34 -9.63 -8.57
C GLY A 85 11.34 -9.76 -7.41
N LYS A 86 12.64 -9.57 -7.69
CA LYS A 86 13.72 -9.62 -6.69
C LYS A 86 13.81 -8.37 -5.81
N THR A 87 13.07 -7.30 -6.10
CA THR A 87 13.14 -6.04 -5.34
C THR A 87 12.51 -6.15 -3.96
N ARG A 88 11.35 -6.81 -3.84
CA ARG A 88 10.58 -6.98 -2.60
C ARG A 88 9.93 -8.38 -2.56
N PRO A 89 10.67 -9.44 -2.19
CA PRO A 89 10.23 -10.83 -2.30
C PRO A 89 8.97 -11.18 -1.47
N THR A 90 8.64 -10.40 -0.46
CA THR A 90 7.48 -10.62 0.42
C THR A 90 6.23 -9.83 0.01
N ALA A 91 6.33 -8.93 -0.98
CA ALA A 91 5.25 -8.03 -1.37
C ALA A 91 4.20 -8.72 -2.25
N VAL A 92 3.02 -9.02 -1.70
CA VAL A 92 1.93 -9.74 -2.39
C VAL A 92 1.49 -9.02 -3.67
N ASN A 93 1.27 -7.71 -3.60
CA ASN A 93 0.79 -6.92 -4.73
C ASN A 93 1.80 -6.84 -5.89
N LEU A 94 3.10 -6.92 -5.59
CA LEU A 94 4.13 -6.98 -6.64
C LEU A 94 3.98 -8.25 -7.48
N PHE A 95 3.86 -9.41 -6.82
CA PHE A 95 3.70 -10.68 -7.53
C PHE A 95 2.33 -10.82 -8.17
N TRP A 96 1.27 -10.25 -7.59
CA TRP A 96 -0.03 -10.17 -8.22
C TRP A 96 0.05 -9.40 -9.55
N ALA A 97 0.73 -8.24 -9.56
CA ALA A 97 0.91 -7.46 -10.78
C ALA A 97 1.73 -8.20 -11.85
N ILE A 98 2.83 -8.85 -11.45
CA ILE A 98 3.64 -9.68 -12.36
C ILE A 98 2.80 -10.79 -12.98
N ARG A 99 2.05 -11.56 -12.17
CA ARG A 99 1.16 -12.63 -12.68
C ARG A 99 0.12 -12.09 -13.66
N ARG A 100 -0.52 -10.95 -13.34
CA ARG A 100 -1.51 -10.33 -14.22
C ARG A 100 -0.90 -9.94 -15.57
N MET A 101 0.30 -9.40 -15.59
CA MET A 101 1.02 -9.07 -16.83
C MET A 101 1.41 -10.33 -17.62
N GLN A 102 1.84 -11.39 -16.93
CA GLN A 102 2.15 -12.69 -17.55
C GLN A 102 0.92 -13.34 -18.19
N GLU A 103 -0.20 -13.41 -17.46
CA GLU A 103 -1.47 -13.91 -17.99
C GLU A 103 -1.95 -13.11 -19.19
N LYS A 104 -1.76 -11.78 -19.15
CA LYS A 104 -2.09 -10.93 -20.28
C LYS A 104 -1.26 -11.27 -21.50
N LEU A 105 0.06 -11.39 -21.37
CA LEU A 105 0.95 -11.78 -22.47
C LEU A 105 0.54 -13.13 -23.08
N GLU A 106 0.28 -14.15 -22.25
CA GLU A 106 -0.11 -15.48 -22.76
C GLU A 106 -1.42 -15.43 -23.55
N ARG A 107 -2.41 -14.64 -23.14
CA ARG A 107 -3.69 -14.49 -23.86
C ARG A 107 -3.55 -13.82 -25.24
N ILE A 108 -2.54 -12.96 -25.41
CA ILE A 108 -2.38 -12.16 -26.64
C ILE A 108 -1.19 -12.57 -27.51
N ARG A 109 -0.42 -13.61 -27.14
CA ARG A 109 0.85 -14.00 -27.79
C ARG A 109 0.74 -14.36 -29.28
N ILE A 110 -0.47 -14.61 -29.78
CA ILE A 110 -0.73 -14.92 -31.21
C ILE A 110 -0.94 -13.67 -32.07
N ARG A 111 -0.98 -12.46 -31.44
CA ARG A 111 -1.18 -11.19 -32.14
C ARG A 111 0.13 -10.69 -32.79
N PRO A 112 0.06 -9.75 -33.74
CA PRO A 112 1.24 -9.07 -34.24
C PRO A 112 2.04 -8.40 -33.11
N LEU A 113 3.37 -8.46 -33.21
CA LEU A 113 4.30 -8.01 -32.17
C LEU A 113 4.03 -6.58 -31.67
N ALA A 114 3.76 -5.65 -32.59
CA ALA A 114 3.44 -4.26 -32.25
C ALA A 114 2.14 -4.16 -31.41
N GLN A 115 1.14 -4.97 -31.70
CA GLN A 115 -0.10 -5.02 -30.92
C GLN A 115 0.12 -5.63 -29.53
N ILE A 116 0.99 -6.64 -29.42
CA ILE A 116 1.34 -7.22 -28.11
C ILE A 116 1.98 -6.15 -27.24
N LYS A 117 2.99 -5.43 -27.75
CA LYS A 117 3.67 -4.35 -27.01
C LYS A 117 2.66 -3.28 -26.55
N GLN A 118 1.83 -2.79 -27.45
CA GLN A 118 0.84 -1.76 -27.13
C GLN A 118 -0.18 -2.25 -26.08
N THR A 119 -0.69 -3.48 -26.23
CA THR A 119 -1.67 -4.03 -25.28
C THR A 119 -1.09 -4.22 -23.86
N LEU A 120 0.20 -4.56 -23.73
CA LEU A 120 0.85 -4.68 -22.42
C LEU A 120 1.07 -3.32 -21.75
N ILE A 121 1.38 -2.28 -22.54
CA ILE A 121 1.46 -0.91 -22.04
C ILE A 121 0.09 -0.44 -21.54
N GLU A 122 -0.95 -0.66 -22.34
CA GLU A 122 -2.33 -0.35 -21.96
C GLU A 122 -2.79 -1.10 -20.71
N GLU A 123 -2.36 -2.36 -20.54
CA GLU A 123 -2.66 -3.14 -19.34
C GLU A 123 -2.07 -2.50 -18.08
N ALA A 124 -0.80 -2.07 -18.13
CA ALA A 124 -0.17 -1.39 -17.00
C ALA A 124 -0.85 -0.05 -16.66
N GLN A 125 -1.23 0.73 -17.68
CA GLN A 125 -1.98 1.99 -17.50
C GLN A 125 -3.39 1.72 -16.94
N ARG A 126 -4.04 0.63 -17.36
CA ARG A 126 -5.32 0.21 -16.82
C ARG A 126 -5.20 -0.18 -15.35
N MET A 127 -4.15 -0.92 -14.95
CA MET A 127 -3.91 -1.24 -13.54
C MET A 127 -3.77 0.00 -12.68
N HIS A 128 -3.13 1.05 -13.18
CA HIS A 128 -3.05 2.34 -12.50
C HIS A 128 -4.44 2.98 -12.30
N ALA A 129 -5.25 3.03 -13.36
CA ALA A 129 -6.58 3.61 -13.29
C ALA A 129 -7.53 2.80 -12.38
N GLU A 130 -7.44 1.46 -12.44
CA GLU A 130 -8.21 0.56 -11.59
C GLU A 130 -7.85 0.72 -10.11
N ASP A 131 -6.56 0.91 -9.79
CA ASP A 131 -6.12 1.15 -8.40
C ASP A 131 -6.75 2.44 -7.84
N ILE A 132 -6.73 3.53 -8.60
CA ILE A 132 -7.37 4.79 -8.17
C ILE A 132 -8.88 4.59 -7.97
N ALA A 133 -9.55 3.94 -8.91
CA ALA A 133 -11.00 3.68 -8.83
C ALA A 133 -11.34 2.77 -7.62
N ALA A 134 -10.52 1.75 -7.37
CA ALA A 134 -10.66 0.87 -6.22
C ALA A 134 -10.52 1.63 -4.90
N ASN A 135 -9.50 2.49 -4.79
CA ASN A 135 -9.29 3.31 -3.59
C ASN A 135 -10.45 4.28 -3.34
N GLN A 136 -11.00 4.90 -4.38
CA GLN A 136 -12.20 5.74 -4.25
C GLN A 136 -13.45 4.95 -3.83
N ALA A 137 -13.65 3.74 -4.37
CA ALA A 137 -14.75 2.86 -3.96
C ALA A 137 -14.60 2.44 -2.49
N MET A 138 -13.40 2.02 -2.09
CA MET A 138 -13.04 1.69 -0.71
C MET A 138 -13.28 2.89 0.23
N GLY A 139 -12.89 4.09 -0.20
CA GLY A 139 -13.14 5.32 0.52
C GLY A 139 -14.63 5.53 0.80
N ARG A 140 -15.49 5.40 -0.22
CA ARG A 140 -16.95 5.52 -0.06
C ARG A 140 -17.52 4.49 0.91
N HIS A 141 -17.10 3.22 0.81
CA HIS A 141 -17.54 2.18 1.74
C HIS A 141 -17.11 2.51 3.18
N GLY A 142 -15.83 2.83 3.37
CA GLY A 142 -15.26 3.09 4.68
C GLY A 142 -15.76 4.38 5.33
N ALA A 143 -16.06 5.39 4.54
CA ALA A 143 -16.63 6.65 5.05
C ALA A 143 -17.91 6.43 5.88
N THR A 144 -18.70 5.40 5.56
CA THR A 144 -19.92 5.06 6.31
C THR A 144 -19.65 4.63 7.75
N LEU A 145 -18.43 4.10 8.02
CA LEU A 145 -17.99 3.61 9.33
C LEU A 145 -17.33 4.70 10.18
N MET A 146 -16.94 5.83 9.58
CA MET A 146 -16.28 6.90 10.29
C MET A 146 -17.29 7.72 11.11
N PRO A 147 -16.89 8.28 12.28
CA PRO A 147 -17.76 9.15 13.05
C PRO A 147 -18.17 10.39 12.25
N SER A 148 -19.28 11.03 12.62
CA SER A 148 -19.71 12.31 12.00
C SER A 148 -18.78 13.47 12.34
N SER A 149 -18.14 13.39 13.52
CA SER A 149 -17.14 14.35 13.99
C SER A 149 -16.23 13.69 15.02
N GLY A 150 -15.01 14.23 15.20
CA GLY A 150 -14.06 13.81 16.21
C GLY A 150 -12.78 13.24 15.65
N GLY A 151 -11.98 12.62 16.50
CA GLY A 151 -10.67 12.11 16.16
C GLY A 151 -10.70 10.74 15.49
N VAL A 152 -9.91 10.59 14.45
CA VAL A 152 -9.60 9.31 13.80
C VAL A 152 -8.11 9.08 13.86
N LEU A 153 -7.68 7.95 14.42
CA LEU A 153 -6.26 7.61 14.46
C LEU A 153 -5.89 6.76 13.23
N THR A 154 -4.72 7.02 12.70
CA THR A 154 -4.09 6.18 11.66
C THR A 154 -2.62 5.92 11.98
N HIS A 155 -2.11 4.79 11.49
CA HIS A 155 -0.74 4.34 11.69
C HIS A 155 -0.06 4.09 10.34
N CYS A 156 1.22 4.43 10.21
CA CYS A 156 1.98 4.38 8.98
C CYS A 156 1.46 5.37 7.91
N ASN A 157 1.62 5.03 6.65
CA ASN A 157 1.05 5.76 5.53
C ASN A 157 0.36 4.79 4.56
N ALA A 158 -0.95 4.82 4.59
CA ALA A 158 -1.83 4.12 3.66
C ALA A 158 -2.66 5.13 2.84
N GLY A 159 -1.97 6.16 2.36
CA GLY A 159 -2.51 7.26 1.57
C GLY A 159 -2.23 7.13 0.07
N ALA A 160 -2.38 8.26 -0.65
CA ALA A 160 -2.09 8.34 -2.07
C ALA A 160 -0.65 7.89 -2.37
N LEU A 161 0.32 8.25 -1.52
CA LEU A 161 1.73 7.85 -1.65
C LEU A 161 1.96 6.33 -1.53
N ALA A 162 1.01 5.59 -0.98
CA ALA A 162 1.08 4.12 -0.88
C ALA A 162 0.34 3.38 -2.00
N THR A 163 -0.32 4.11 -2.89
CA THR A 163 -1.18 3.63 -3.97
C THR A 163 -0.86 4.39 -5.27
N ALA A 164 -1.61 4.16 -6.34
CA ALA A 164 -1.51 5.02 -7.53
C ALA A 164 -2.14 6.41 -7.30
N GLY A 165 -3.04 6.52 -6.32
CA GLY A 165 -3.70 7.77 -5.93
C GLY A 165 -4.85 7.54 -4.97
N TYR A 166 -5.30 8.57 -4.25
CA TYR A 166 -6.39 8.61 -3.28
C TYR A 166 -6.08 7.90 -1.94
N GLY A 167 -5.43 6.73 -1.97
CA GLY A 167 -5.08 5.96 -0.77
C GLY A 167 -6.17 5.03 -0.28
N THR A 168 -5.78 4.09 0.59
CA THR A 168 -6.70 3.13 1.25
C THR A 168 -7.25 3.72 2.54
N ALA A 169 -6.53 3.65 3.66
CA ALA A 169 -6.99 4.21 4.94
C ALA A 169 -7.17 5.73 4.88
N LEU A 170 -6.22 6.47 4.28
CA LEU A 170 -6.39 7.91 4.09
C LEU A 170 -7.47 8.21 3.05
N GLY A 171 -7.74 7.29 2.11
CA GLY A 171 -8.88 7.36 1.19
C GLY A 171 -10.22 7.30 1.92
N VAL A 172 -10.34 6.45 2.95
CA VAL A 172 -11.52 6.42 3.83
C VAL A 172 -11.69 7.75 4.56
N ILE A 173 -10.61 8.32 5.08
CA ILE A 173 -10.64 9.63 5.75
C ILE A 173 -11.04 10.73 4.76
N ARG A 174 -10.44 10.76 3.56
CA ARG A 174 -10.80 11.72 2.49
C ARG A 174 -12.27 11.65 2.16
N ALA A 175 -12.77 10.45 1.87
CA ALA A 175 -14.18 10.25 1.54
C ALA A 175 -15.12 10.65 2.70
N ALA A 176 -14.73 10.46 3.95
CA ALA A 176 -15.51 10.91 5.11
C ALA A 176 -15.57 12.45 5.16
N VAL A 177 -14.45 13.13 4.93
CA VAL A 177 -14.40 14.61 4.88
C VAL A 177 -15.18 15.14 3.66
N GLU A 178 -15.04 14.55 2.49
CA GLU A 178 -15.82 14.86 1.27
C GLU A 178 -17.33 14.70 1.50
N ALA A 179 -17.74 13.73 2.34
CA ALA A 179 -19.12 13.54 2.77
C ALA A 179 -19.59 14.53 3.87
N GLY A 180 -18.77 15.54 4.19
CA GLY A 180 -19.10 16.59 5.15
C GLY A 180 -18.82 16.26 6.62
N LYS A 181 -18.16 15.14 6.91
CA LYS A 181 -17.79 14.77 8.29
C LYS A 181 -16.66 15.64 8.82
N LYS A 182 -16.72 16.01 10.09
CA LYS A 182 -15.72 16.90 10.75
C LYS A 182 -14.65 16.05 11.43
N ILE A 183 -13.76 15.47 10.63
CA ILE A 183 -12.70 14.58 11.12
C ILE A 183 -11.44 15.38 11.47
N HIS A 184 -10.84 15.05 12.63
CA HIS A 184 -9.49 15.44 13.02
C HIS A 184 -8.62 14.18 13.04
N VAL A 185 -7.53 14.15 12.31
CA VAL A 185 -6.67 12.96 12.22
C VAL A 185 -5.56 13.02 13.25
N TYR A 186 -5.40 11.93 14.00
CA TYR A 186 -4.21 11.65 14.80
C TYR A 186 -3.35 10.66 14.01
N ALA A 187 -2.14 11.06 13.64
CA ALA A 187 -1.21 10.23 12.91
C ALA A 187 -0.06 9.82 13.82
N ASP A 188 0.07 8.51 14.09
CA ASP A 188 1.27 7.98 14.73
C ASP A 188 2.49 8.30 13.87
N GLU A 189 3.59 8.76 14.47
CA GLU A 189 4.84 9.04 13.75
C GLU A 189 5.37 7.83 12.99
N THR A 190 5.10 6.63 13.49
CA THR A 190 5.44 5.32 12.92
C THR A 190 6.94 5.07 12.83
N ARG A 191 7.56 4.80 13.99
CA ARG A 191 8.94 4.33 14.02
C ARG A 191 9.07 2.96 13.31
N PRO A 192 10.26 2.61 12.76
CA PRO A 192 11.49 3.43 12.72
C PRO A 192 11.56 4.40 11.53
N PHE A 193 10.81 4.18 10.42
CA PHE A 193 10.98 4.93 9.17
C PHE A 193 10.16 6.23 9.09
N LEU A 194 9.33 6.50 10.11
CA LEU A 194 8.56 7.74 10.30
C LEU A 194 7.58 8.06 9.16
N GLN A 195 6.91 7.02 8.60
CA GLN A 195 5.94 7.22 7.51
C GLN A 195 4.74 8.07 7.94
N GLY A 196 4.33 8.00 9.20
CA GLY A 196 3.23 8.81 9.71
C GLY A 196 3.58 10.30 9.75
N SER A 197 4.69 10.66 10.36
CA SER A 197 5.12 12.05 10.45
C SER A 197 5.58 12.62 9.12
N ARG A 198 6.28 11.83 8.30
CA ARG A 198 6.88 12.32 7.05
C ARG A 198 5.89 12.34 5.88
N LEU A 199 5.05 11.34 5.78
CA LEU A 199 4.21 11.11 4.59
C LEU A 199 2.73 11.36 4.88
N THR A 200 2.17 10.75 5.93
CA THR A 200 0.75 10.91 6.26
C THR A 200 0.40 12.35 6.62
N ALA A 201 1.19 12.98 7.47
CA ALA A 201 0.98 14.38 7.82
C ALA A 201 1.09 15.29 6.59
N TRP A 202 2.10 15.05 5.73
CA TRP A 202 2.29 15.82 4.50
C TRP A 202 1.09 15.70 3.55
N GLU A 203 0.57 14.48 3.31
CA GLU A 203 -0.60 14.27 2.46
C GLU A 203 -1.84 14.99 3.00
N LEU A 204 -2.16 14.75 4.27
CA LEU A 204 -3.37 15.28 4.89
C LEU A 204 -3.35 16.82 4.97
N MET A 205 -2.18 17.41 5.26
CA MET A 205 -2.03 18.87 5.25
C MET A 205 -2.22 19.45 3.84
N LYS A 206 -1.73 18.78 2.79
CA LYS A 206 -2.00 19.19 1.39
C LYS A 206 -3.48 19.13 1.04
N ASP A 207 -4.22 18.21 1.62
CA ASP A 207 -5.67 18.07 1.42
C ASP A 207 -6.48 19.01 2.34
N GLY A 208 -5.82 19.79 3.21
CA GLY A 208 -6.48 20.67 4.18
C GLY A 208 -7.22 19.94 5.31
N ILE A 209 -6.88 18.67 5.55
CA ILE A 209 -7.49 17.86 6.61
C ILE A 209 -6.76 18.10 7.93
N PRO A 210 -7.47 18.55 9.01
CA PRO A 210 -6.87 18.79 10.31
C PRO A 210 -6.14 17.58 10.85
N THR A 211 -4.84 17.73 11.15
CA THR A 211 -3.97 16.60 11.51
C THR A 211 -3.08 16.96 12.70
N THR A 212 -2.96 16.03 13.64
CA THR A 212 -1.97 16.06 14.74
C THR A 212 -1.08 14.83 14.63
N VAL A 213 0.23 15.03 14.57
CA VAL A 213 1.21 13.95 14.68
C VAL A 213 1.45 13.67 16.16
N ILE A 214 1.50 12.40 16.52
CA ILE A 214 1.82 11.92 17.86
C ILE A 214 2.94 10.88 17.81
N SER A 215 3.72 10.75 18.88
CA SER A 215 4.63 9.61 19.02
C SER A 215 3.82 8.31 19.16
N ASP A 216 4.36 7.20 18.66
CA ASP A 216 3.66 5.90 18.67
C ASP A 216 3.18 5.49 20.08
N SER A 217 3.94 5.84 21.12
CA SER A 217 3.58 5.59 22.53
C SER A 217 2.44 6.46 23.07
N MET A 218 2.02 7.51 22.35
CA MET A 218 0.96 8.42 22.80
C MET A 218 -0.45 7.96 22.41
N ALA A 219 -0.59 6.99 21.50
CA ALA A 219 -1.89 6.51 21.03
C ALA A 219 -2.83 6.14 22.20
N GLY A 220 -2.32 5.39 23.17
CA GLY A 220 -3.11 4.96 24.34
C GLY A 220 -3.66 6.12 25.18
N VAL A 221 -2.85 7.13 25.45
CA VAL A 221 -3.31 8.28 26.23
C VAL A 221 -4.32 9.13 25.46
N MET A 222 -4.20 9.22 24.12
CA MET A 222 -5.22 9.92 23.30
C MET A 222 -6.55 9.15 23.30
N MET A 223 -6.52 7.82 23.31
CA MET A 223 -7.70 6.97 23.45
C MET A 223 -8.33 7.14 24.84
N GLN A 224 -7.53 7.07 25.90
CA GLN A 224 -7.98 7.26 27.28
C GLN A 224 -8.65 8.63 27.52
N GLN A 225 -8.16 9.68 26.85
CA GLN A 225 -8.74 11.01 26.90
C GLN A 225 -10.01 11.18 26.05
N GLY A 226 -10.48 10.12 25.39
CA GLY A 226 -11.68 10.18 24.52
C GLY A 226 -11.48 11.00 23.24
N LYS A 227 -10.23 11.28 22.85
CA LYS A 227 -9.92 12.04 21.63
C LYS A 227 -10.07 11.24 20.35
N ILE A 228 -10.00 9.90 20.44
CA ILE A 228 -10.07 8.97 19.30
C ILE A 228 -11.41 8.25 19.33
N GLY A 229 -12.21 8.40 18.27
CA GLY A 229 -13.51 7.73 18.12
C GLY A 229 -13.49 6.56 17.14
N ALA A 230 -12.46 6.46 16.29
CA ALA A 230 -12.26 5.35 15.36
C ALA A 230 -10.79 5.25 14.95
N ILE A 231 -10.39 4.08 14.50
CA ILE A 231 -9.05 3.84 13.95
C ILE A 231 -9.20 3.24 12.56
N VAL A 232 -8.41 3.72 11.59
CA VAL A 232 -8.33 3.14 10.25
C VAL A 232 -6.89 3.07 9.79
N VAL A 233 -6.46 1.85 9.40
CA VAL A 233 -5.11 1.57 8.93
C VAL A 233 -5.14 0.81 7.61
N GLY A 234 -4.01 0.76 6.91
CA GLY A 234 -3.84 -0.09 5.74
C GLY A 234 -3.50 -1.53 6.09
N ALA A 235 -3.12 -2.31 5.08
CA ALA A 235 -2.54 -3.63 5.25
C ALA A 235 -1.47 -3.90 4.18
N ASP A 236 -0.44 -4.64 4.56
CA ASP A 236 0.55 -5.19 3.63
C ASP A 236 0.14 -6.60 3.15
N ARG A 237 -0.57 -7.37 3.99
CA ARG A 237 -1.18 -8.66 3.65
C ARG A 237 -2.33 -8.98 4.62
N ILE A 238 -3.38 -9.59 4.11
CA ILE A 238 -4.51 -10.10 4.89
C ILE A 238 -4.64 -11.60 4.63
N ALA A 239 -4.55 -12.42 5.67
CA ALA A 239 -4.73 -13.87 5.60
C ALA A 239 -6.21 -14.26 5.43
N ALA A 240 -6.46 -15.51 5.02
CA ALA A 240 -7.82 -16.01 4.79
C ALA A 240 -8.74 -15.92 6.02
N ASN A 241 -8.19 -16.03 7.23
CA ASN A 241 -8.94 -15.92 8.49
C ASN A 241 -9.18 -14.46 8.94
N GLY A 242 -8.64 -13.46 8.18
CA GLY A 242 -8.74 -12.04 8.51
C GLY A 242 -7.63 -11.49 9.41
N ASP A 243 -6.60 -12.28 9.72
CA ASP A 243 -5.40 -11.74 10.36
C ASP A 243 -4.67 -10.78 9.42
N VAL A 244 -4.20 -9.67 9.96
CA VAL A 244 -3.65 -8.56 9.16
C VAL A 244 -2.18 -8.33 9.49
N ALA A 245 -1.31 -8.49 8.52
CA ALA A 245 0.06 -7.98 8.59
C ALA A 245 0.08 -6.53 8.10
N ASN A 246 0.61 -5.65 8.92
CA ASN A 246 0.79 -4.23 8.58
C ASN A 246 2.05 -3.68 9.29
N LYS A 247 2.38 -2.43 9.05
CA LYS A 247 3.54 -1.77 9.63
C LYS A 247 3.63 -2.01 11.13
N ILE A 248 4.86 -2.35 11.59
CA ILE A 248 5.16 -2.56 13.02
C ILE A 248 4.53 -1.46 13.88
N GLY A 249 3.88 -1.82 14.98
CA GLY A 249 3.08 -0.96 15.85
C GLY A 249 1.56 -1.08 15.65
N THR A 250 1.11 -1.62 14.53
CA THR A 250 -0.32 -1.80 14.22
C THR A 250 -1.01 -2.70 15.26
N TYR A 251 -0.37 -3.81 15.65
CA TYR A 251 -0.87 -4.70 16.69
C TYR A 251 -1.04 -3.99 18.03
N THR A 252 -0.06 -3.16 18.41
CA THR A 252 -0.14 -2.37 19.66
C THR A 252 -1.36 -1.45 19.63
N VAL A 253 -1.58 -0.73 18.53
CA VAL A 253 -2.75 0.15 18.36
C VAL A 253 -4.06 -0.64 18.43
N ALA A 254 -4.13 -1.82 17.81
CA ALA A 254 -5.33 -2.67 17.82
C ALA A 254 -5.67 -3.20 19.22
N VAL A 255 -4.65 -3.59 20.01
CA VAL A 255 -4.83 -4.00 21.42
C VAL A 255 -5.36 -2.85 22.27
N LEU A 256 -4.77 -1.65 22.14
CA LEU A 256 -5.22 -0.47 22.85
C LEU A 256 -6.65 -0.06 22.43
N ALA A 257 -6.98 -0.18 21.12
CA ALA A 257 -8.34 0.06 20.63
C ALA A 257 -9.36 -0.85 21.31
N GLN A 258 -9.06 -2.14 21.43
CA GLN A 258 -9.91 -3.12 22.11
C GLN A 258 -10.11 -2.78 23.59
N GLU A 259 -9.05 -2.39 24.30
CA GLU A 259 -9.09 -2.01 25.71
C GLU A 259 -9.99 -0.78 25.93
N HIS A 260 -9.97 0.17 25.01
CA HIS A 260 -10.77 1.41 25.08
C HIS A 260 -12.12 1.33 24.36
N GLY A 261 -12.51 0.16 23.82
CA GLY A 261 -13.79 -0.02 23.11
C GLY A 261 -13.90 0.80 21.83
N ILE A 262 -12.76 1.14 21.20
CA ILE A 262 -12.70 1.93 19.97
C ILE A 262 -12.66 0.99 18.76
N PRO A 263 -13.52 1.18 17.73
CA PRO A 263 -13.50 0.33 16.55
C PRO A 263 -12.20 0.50 15.75
N PHE A 264 -11.58 -0.65 15.43
CA PHE A 264 -10.36 -0.74 14.63
C PHE A 264 -10.70 -1.31 13.24
N TYR A 265 -10.48 -0.50 12.20
CA TYR A 265 -10.77 -0.81 10.81
C TYR A 265 -9.51 -0.99 9.98
N VAL A 266 -9.55 -1.90 9.02
CA VAL A 266 -8.48 -2.10 8.04
C VAL A 266 -9.03 -1.80 6.65
N ALA A 267 -8.32 -0.98 5.86
CA ALA A 267 -8.69 -0.62 4.51
C ALA A 267 -7.61 -1.09 3.52
N ALA A 268 -7.96 -2.08 2.70
CA ALA A 268 -7.04 -2.67 1.72
C ALA A 268 -7.81 -3.25 0.53
N PRO A 269 -7.26 -3.19 -0.71
CA PRO A 269 -7.88 -3.79 -1.87
C PRO A 269 -7.87 -5.32 -1.80
N ILE A 270 -8.77 -5.97 -2.52
CA ILE A 270 -8.83 -7.44 -2.61
C ILE A 270 -7.49 -8.04 -3.07
N SER A 271 -6.70 -7.33 -3.86
CA SER A 271 -5.37 -7.77 -4.27
C SER A 271 -4.36 -7.93 -3.11
N THR A 272 -4.67 -7.38 -1.94
CA THR A 272 -3.89 -7.54 -0.69
C THR A 272 -4.36 -8.74 0.15
N VAL A 273 -5.54 -9.29 -0.15
CA VAL A 273 -6.07 -10.49 0.50
C VAL A 273 -5.43 -11.72 -0.11
N ASP A 274 -4.74 -12.49 0.73
CA ASP A 274 -4.06 -13.74 0.35
C ASP A 274 -4.83 -14.94 0.92
N LEU A 275 -5.80 -15.42 0.15
CA LEU A 275 -6.62 -16.58 0.54
C LEU A 275 -5.83 -17.91 0.60
N ALA A 276 -4.60 -17.94 0.02
CA ALA A 276 -3.73 -19.11 0.10
C ALA A 276 -2.97 -19.18 1.45
N THR A 277 -2.87 -18.06 2.16
CA THR A 277 -2.29 -17.99 3.50
C THR A 277 -3.43 -18.18 4.54
N PRO A 278 -3.48 -19.30 5.28
CA PRO A 278 -4.62 -19.63 6.12
C PRO A 278 -4.80 -18.68 7.31
N ASP A 279 -3.69 -18.28 7.95
CA ASP A 279 -3.67 -17.42 9.14
C ASP A 279 -2.37 -16.59 9.22
N GLY A 280 -2.34 -15.66 10.17
CA GLY A 280 -1.23 -14.72 10.35
C GLY A 280 0.10 -15.37 10.72
N SER A 281 0.13 -16.57 11.31
CA SER A 281 1.36 -17.28 11.67
C SER A 281 2.18 -17.73 10.45
N LYS A 282 1.54 -17.77 9.29
CA LYS A 282 2.15 -18.16 8.01
C LYS A 282 2.62 -16.97 7.18
N ILE A 283 2.38 -15.74 7.64
CA ILE A 283 2.83 -14.54 6.94
C ILE A 283 4.33 -14.34 7.23
N PRO A 284 5.19 -14.31 6.19
CA PRO A 284 6.59 -14.02 6.38
C PRO A 284 6.81 -12.56 6.78
N ILE A 285 7.55 -12.33 7.86
CA ILE A 285 7.87 -10.98 8.35
C ILE A 285 9.28 -10.59 7.89
N GLU A 286 9.37 -9.52 7.12
CA GLU A 286 10.62 -8.95 6.63
C GLU A 286 11.42 -8.34 7.79
N GLN A 287 12.68 -8.75 7.93
CA GLN A 287 13.66 -8.08 8.81
C GLN A 287 14.38 -7.00 8.02
N ARG A 288 14.43 -5.78 8.55
CA ARG A 288 14.98 -4.62 7.89
C ARG A 288 16.33 -4.21 8.46
N ASN A 289 17.00 -3.29 7.76
CA ASN A 289 18.31 -2.82 8.17
C ASN A 289 18.25 -2.17 9.56
N ALA A 290 19.12 -2.61 10.46
CA ALA A 290 19.25 -2.08 11.83
C ALA A 290 19.47 -0.56 11.85
N ARG A 291 20.05 0.00 10.79
CA ARG A 291 20.30 1.43 10.67
C ARG A 291 19.02 2.28 10.70
N GLU A 292 17.87 1.73 10.30
CA GLU A 292 16.59 2.43 10.41
C GLU A 292 16.19 2.68 11.88
N VAL A 293 16.55 1.78 12.78
CA VAL A 293 16.30 1.92 14.22
C VAL A 293 17.38 2.78 14.89
N THR A 294 18.66 2.53 14.53
CA THR A 294 19.79 3.15 15.21
C THR A 294 20.05 4.60 14.81
N HIS A 295 19.51 5.05 13.67
CA HIS A 295 19.72 6.41 13.18
C HIS A 295 18.42 7.12 12.90
N ILE A 296 18.37 8.42 13.18
CA ILE A 296 17.30 9.34 12.80
C ILE A 296 17.93 10.51 12.03
N ALA A 297 17.43 10.79 10.82
CA ALA A 297 17.96 11.85 9.98
C ALA A 297 19.50 11.77 9.79
N GLY A 298 20.02 10.56 9.65
CA GLY A 298 21.47 10.29 9.49
C GLY A 298 22.29 10.33 10.77
N LYS A 299 21.72 10.76 11.90
CA LYS A 299 22.40 10.79 13.21
C LYS A 299 22.17 9.50 13.97
N GLN A 300 23.24 8.92 14.50
CA GLN A 300 23.18 7.75 15.40
C GLN A 300 22.58 8.14 16.75
N MET A 301 21.63 7.33 17.25
CA MET A 301 20.89 7.56 18.49
C MET A 301 21.14 6.52 19.57
N VAL A 302 21.89 5.48 19.23
CA VAL A 302 22.21 4.37 20.16
C VAL A 302 23.72 4.18 20.27
N PRO A 303 24.23 3.60 21.35
CA PRO A 303 25.67 3.27 21.48
C PRO A 303 26.12 2.30 20.40
N ASP A 304 27.42 2.36 20.05
CA ASP A 304 28.05 1.38 19.17
C ASP A 304 27.95 -0.03 19.74
N GLY A 305 27.70 -1.03 18.89
CA GLY A 305 27.63 -2.44 19.28
C GLY A 305 26.29 -2.87 19.91
N VAL A 306 25.31 -1.98 20.09
CA VAL A 306 23.98 -2.40 20.57
C VAL A 306 23.30 -3.32 19.54
N GLN A 307 22.68 -4.39 20.02
CA GLN A 307 21.87 -5.27 19.17
C GLN A 307 20.52 -4.63 18.85
N VAL A 308 20.00 -4.88 17.66
CA VAL A 308 18.76 -4.29 17.15
C VAL A 308 17.91 -5.35 16.50
N GLU A 309 16.62 -5.36 16.87
CA GLU A 309 15.56 -6.04 16.17
C GLU A 309 14.79 -5.02 15.32
N ASN A 310 14.51 -5.33 14.06
CA ASN A 310 13.77 -4.44 13.17
C ASN A 310 12.80 -5.21 12.25
N PRO A 311 11.77 -5.89 12.81
CA PRO A 311 10.71 -6.45 12.00
C PRO A 311 9.92 -5.31 11.32
N ALA A 312 9.70 -5.43 10.01
CA ALA A 312 8.99 -4.39 9.25
C ALA A 312 7.51 -4.31 9.60
N PHE A 313 6.92 -5.45 9.96
CA PHE A 313 5.48 -5.65 10.16
C PHE A 313 5.24 -6.41 11.45
N ASP A 314 4.04 -6.22 12.00
CA ASP A 314 3.44 -7.12 12.98
C ASP A 314 2.12 -7.70 12.45
N VAL A 315 1.63 -8.73 13.11
CA VAL A 315 0.36 -9.38 12.75
C VAL A 315 -0.69 -9.06 13.79
N THR A 316 -1.75 -8.41 13.35
CA THR A 316 -2.94 -8.14 14.16
C THR A 316 -3.94 -9.29 13.97
N PRO A 317 -4.26 -10.06 15.02
CA PRO A 317 -5.29 -11.08 14.97
C PRO A 317 -6.66 -10.52 14.58
N ALA A 318 -7.41 -11.26 13.78
CA ALA A 318 -8.73 -10.89 13.26
C ALA A 318 -9.74 -10.49 14.35
N LYS A 319 -9.61 -11.04 15.57
CA LYS A 319 -10.47 -10.69 16.71
C LYS A 319 -10.43 -9.23 17.13
N TYR A 320 -9.37 -8.50 16.78
CA TYR A 320 -9.23 -7.06 17.05
C TYR A 320 -9.78 -6.17 15.93
N VAL A 321 -10.10 -6.78 14.76
CA VAL A 321 -10.55 -6.03 13.58
C VAL A 321 -12.08 -5.97 13.56
N ALA A 322 -12.64 -4.78 13.63
CA ALA A 322 -14.09 -4.56 13.59
C ALA A 322 -14.68 -4.73 12.18
N ALA A 323 -13.92 -4.36 11.15
CA ALA A 323 -14.24 -4.61 9.75
C ALA A 323 -13.00 -4.43 8.86
N ILE A 324 -13.00 -5.15 7.73
CA ILE A 324 -12.05 -4.98 6.62
C ILE A 324 -12.81 -4.31 5.48
N ILE A 325 -12.33 -3.15 5.05
CA ILE A 325 -12.94 -2.31 4.02
C ILE A 325 -12.19 -2.57 2.72
N THR A 326 -12.93 -2.97 1.67
CA THR A 326 -12.37 -3.22 0.34
C THR A 326 -13.13 -2.42 -0.72
N GLU A 327 -12.62 -2.40 -1.94
CA GLU A 327 -13.33 -1.80 -3.09
C GLU A 327 -14.61 -2.56 -3.47
N LYS A 328 -14.75 -3.81 -2.99
CA LYS A 328 -15.94 -4.66 -3.25
C LYS A 328 -16.98 -4.58 -2.14
N GLY A 329 -16.67 -3.93 -1.03
CA GLY A 329 -17.56 -3.80 0.12
C GLY A 329 -16.82 -3.97 1.45
N ILE A 330 -17.59 -4.16 2.50
CA ILE A 330 -17.10 -4.27 3.88
C ILE A 330 -17.23 -5.71 4.35
N ALA A 331 -16.11 -6.35 4.63
CA ALA A 331 -16.07 -7.67 5.27
C ALA A 331 -16.17 -7.52 6.79
N ARG A 332 -16.93 -8.42 7.41
CA ARG A 332 -17.05 -8.56 8.87
C ARG A 332 -16.84 -10.03 9.26
N ALA A 333 -16.54 -10.28 10.50
CA ALA A 333 -16.40 -11.65 11.01
C ALA A 333 -17.71 -12.47 10.79
N PRO A 334 -17.58 -13.74 10.44
CA PRO A 334 -16.35 -14.52 10.24
C PRO A 334 -15.65 -14.16 8.91
N TYR A 335 -14.39 -13.75 8.99
CA TYR A 335 -13.66 -13.22 7.84
C TYR A 335 -13.35 -14.26 6.77
N SER A 336 -13.16 -15.53 7.15
CA SER A 336 -12.95 -16.64 6.21
C SER A 336 -14.07 -16.78 5.17
N GLU A 337 -15.30 -16.41 5.54
CA GLU A 337 -16.45 -16.42 4.66
C GLU A 337 -16.60 -15.10 3.91
N SER A 338 -16.61 -13.98 4.64
CA SER A 338 -16.87 -12.67 4.06
C SER A 338 -15.80 -12.21 3.07
N LEU A 339 -14.50 -12.47 3.35
CA LEU A 339 -13.41 -12.16 2.42
C LEU A 339 -13.47 -13.03 1.15
N LYS A 340 -13.80 -14.31 1.30
CA LYS A 340 -13.97 -15.23 0.17
C LYS A 340 -15.11 -14.76 -0.75
N GLN A 341 -16.27 -14.41 -0.18
CA GLN A 341 -17.42 -13.90 -0.96
C GLN A 341 -17.07 -12.63 -1.74
N LEU A 342 -16.38 -11.65 -1.12
CA LEU A 342 -15.95 -10.43 -1.80
C LEU A 342 -14.92 -10.71 -2.90
N SER A 343 -14.02 -11.67 -2.69
CA SER A 343 -13.03 -12.08 -3.70
C SER A 343 -13.68 -12.77 -4.91
N GLU A 344 -14.67 -13.66 -4.68
CA GLU A 344 -15.38 -14.38 -5.76
C GLU A 344 -16.27 -13.44 -6.59
N ALA A 345 -16.88 -12.42 -5.99
CA ALA A 345 -17.65 -11.41 -6.71
C ALA A 345 -16.79 -10.64 -7.73
N SER A 346 -15.47 -10.61 -7.52
CA SER A 346 -14.49 -10.00 -8.43
C SER A 346 -14.33 -10.77 -9.76
N TYR A 347 -14.47 -12.09 -9.75
CA TYR A 347 -14.30 -12.95 -10.94
C TYR A 347 -15.53 -13.01 -11.85
N LYS A 348 -16.71 -12.59 -11.37
CA LYS A 348 -17.96 -12.62 -12.17
C LYS A 348 -18.21 -11.33 -12.96
N SER A 349 -17.37 -10.30 -12.78
CA SER A 349 -17.54 -8.98 -13.41
C SER A 349 -16.47 -8.65 -14.48
N VAL A 350 -15.73 -9.66 -14.99
CA VAL A 350 -14.69 -9.52 -16.06
C VAL A 350 -15.16 -10.32 -17.34
#